data_2169fddc5c438738c53bcf5576007611
#
_entry.id   2169fddc5c438738c53bcf5576007611
#
_cell.length_a   1.000
_cell.length_b   1.000
_cell.length_c   1.000
_cell.angle_alpha   90.00
_cell.angle_beta   90.00
_cell.angle_gamma   90.00
#
_symmetry.space_group_name_H-M   'P 1'
#
loop_
_entity.id
_entity.type
_entity.pdbx_description
1 polymer ?
#
loop_
_entity_poly.entity_id
_entity_poly.type
_entity_poly.pdbx_seq_one_letter_code
_entity_poly.pdbx_strand_id
1 'polypeptide(L)'
;MEISKIYFDMDSVLADFKRGVSELCGIVPPDQCPDSKAEDDRMWEAIRDCSHFYDRLEFMPGAEEMFREIYSRYPDRCQILTGVPKPHRGIEGAGEDKTSWVRRKLSPDIPVNIVLREEKKNYVTGPGCVLIDDLEKNIREWEACGGTGILYVSPEETLKRLAEIEG
;
A
#
# COMPACT_ATOMS: atom_id res chain seq x y z
N MET A 1 0.99 16.82 17.33
CA MET A 1 -0.35 16.66 16.76
C MET A 1 -0.92 15.30 17.19
N GLU A 2 -2.16 15.27 17.53
CA GLU A 2 -2.79 14.00 17.87
C GLU A 2 -3.12 13.19 16.61
N ILE A 3 -2.60 11.97 16.56
CA ILE A 3 -2.86 11.05 15.45
C ILE A 3 -4.16 10.29 15.76
N SER A 4 -5.16 10.47 14.89
CA SER A 4 -6.46 9.81 15.04
C SER A 4 -6.53 8.48 14.31
N LYS A 5 -5.89 8.38 13.14
CA LYS A 5 -5.83 7.17 12.33
C LYS A 5 -4.53 7.11 11.54
N ILE A 6 -4.03 5.90 11.32
CA ILE A 6 -2.88 5.64 10.47
C ILE A 6 -3.32 4.63 9.41
N TYR A 7 -3.27 5.04 8.15
CA TYR A 7 -3.58 4.19 7.02
C TYR A 7 -2.29 3.77 6.32
N PHE A 8 -2.15 2.47 6.11
CA PHE A 8 -1.03 1.89 5.37
C PHE A 8 -1.48 1.50 3.97
N ASP A 9 -0.79 2.00 2.95
CA ASP A 9 -0.85 1.39 1.63
C ASP A 9 -0.20 0.02 1.70
N MET A 10 -0.55 -0.87 0.78
CA MET A 10 -0.02 -2.23 0.77
C MET A 10 1.11 -2.40 -0.23
N ASP A 11 0.85 -2.19 -1.53
CA ASP A 11 1.85 -2.41 -2.57
C ASP A 11 2.98 -1.41 -2.47
N SER A 12 4.22 -1.91 -2.45
CA SER A 12 5.46 -1.12 -2.36
C SER A 12 5.66 -0.37 -1.03
N VAL A 13 4.81 -0.64 -0.04
CA VAL A 13 4.97 -0.19 1.35
C VAL A 13 5.15 -1.40 2.26
N LEU A 14 4.17 -2.28 2.30
CA LEU A 14 4.19 -3.51 3.09
C LEU A 14 4.54 -4.72 2.24
N ALA A 15 3.92 -4.85 1.07
CA ALA A 15 4.10 -5.96 0.14
C ALA A 15 5.01 -5.54 -1.02
N ASP A 16 5.95 -6.40 -1.37
CA ASP A 16 6.94 -6.13 -2.42
C ASP A 16 6.37 -6.47 -3.80
N PHE A 17 5.61 -5.52 -4.34
CA PHE A 17 4.95 -5.64 -5.63
C PHE A 17 5.95 -5.87 -6.78
N LYS A 18 7.02 -5.07 -6.84
CA LYS A 18 8.01 -5.18 -7.92
C LYS A 18 8.72 -6.53 -7.93
N ARG A 19 9.10 -7.00 -6.74
CA ARG A 19 9.69 -8.33 -6.58
C ARG A 19 8.70 -9.41 -7.03
N GLY A 20 7.42 -9.26 -6.68
CA GLY A 20 6.37 -10.17 -7.11
C GLY A 20 6.22 -10.22 -8.63
N VAL A 21 6.25 -9.07 -9.29
CA VAL A 21 6.21 -8.99 -10.76
C VAL A 21 7.41 -9.74 -11.37
N SER A 22 8.61 -9.56 -10.83
CA SER A 22 9.80 -10.23 -11.31
C SER A 22 9.78 -11.74 -11.04
N GLU A 23 9.49 -12.14 -9.81
CA GLU A 23 9.62 -13.54 -9.39
C GLU A 23 8.42 -14.40 -9.76
N LEU A 24 7.20 -13.87 -9.65
CA LEU A 24 5.97 -14.63 -9.92
C LEU A 24 5.55 -14.55 -11.39
N CYS A 25 5.76 -13.41 -12.03
CA CYS A 25 5.35 -13.18 -13.41
C CYS A 25 6.50 -13.29 -14.41
N GLY A 26 7.76 -13.25 -13.93
CA GLY A 26 8.94 -13.42 -14.78
C GLY A 26 9.21 -12.26 -15.72
N ILE A 27 8.78 -11.05 -15.40
CA ILE A 27 8.95 -9.86 -16.22
C ILE A 27 9.65 -8.74 -15.45
N VAL A 28 10.25 -7.79 -16.18
CA VAL A 28 10.86 -6.60 -15.59
C VAL A 28 9.77 -5.59 -15.29
N PRO A 29 9.71 -5.02 -14.06
CA PRO A 29 8.72 -3.99 -13.73
C PRO A 29 8.85 -2.76 -14.65
N PRO A 30 7.71 -2.16 -15.08
CA PRO A 30 7.72 -1.06 -16.06
C PRO A 30 8.52 0.17 -15.68
N ASP A 31 8.67 0.48 -14.40
CA ASP A 31 9.45 1.62 -13.93
C ASP A 31 10.96 1.46 -14.18
N GLN A 32 11.39 0.24 -14.50
CA GLN A 32 12.77 -0.05 -14.89
C GLN A 32 12.95 -0.10 -16.41
N CYS A 33 11.87 0.10 -17.14
CA CYS A 33 11.87 0.11 -18.60
C CYS A 33 11.80 1.56 -19.09
N PRO A 34 12.52 1.90 -20.16
CA PRO A 34 12.60 3.29 -20.61
C PRO A 34 11.30 3.89 -21.12
N ASP A 35 10.29 3.13 -21.38
CA ASP A 35 8.97 3.64 -21.77
C ASP A 35 7.96 2.55 -21.85
N SER A 36 6.80 2.71 -21.24
CA SER A 36 5.65 2.71 -22.05
C SER A 36 4.42 2.05 -21.47
N LYS A 37 3.35 2.53 -22.00
CA LYS A 37 2.04 1.93 -21.89
C LYS A 37 2.05 0.44 -22.28
N ALA A 38 2.84 0.05 -23.29
CA ALA A 38 2.93 -1.34 -23.73
C ALA A 38 3.54 -2.24 -22.64
N GLU A 39 4.58 -1.77 -21.95
CA GLU A 39 5.21 -2.50 -20.86
C GLU A 39 4.27 -2.58 -19.64
N ASP A 40 3.53 -1.50 -19.36
CA ASP A 40 2.55 -1.46 -18.30
C ASP A 40 1.41 -2.44 -18.58
N ASP A 41 0.88 -2.45 -19.81
CA ASP A 41 -0.17 -3.38 -20.23
C ASP A 41 0.30 -4.83 -20.12
N ARG A 42 1.54 -5.12 -20.50
CA ARG A 42 2.13 -6.46 -20.39
C ARG A 42 2.21 -6.91 -18.94
N MET A 43 2.60 -6.01 -18.04
CA MET A 43 2.66 -6.31 -16.62
C MET A 43 1.29 -6.69 -16.08
N TRP A 44 0.27 -5.90 -16.38
CA TRP A 44 -1.08 -6.17 -15.88
C TRP A 44 -1.65 -7.47 -16.43
N GLU A 45 -1.38 -7.80 -17.70
CA GLU A 45 -1.76 -9.07 -18.29
C GLU A 45 -1.08 -10.24 -17.58
N ALA A 46 0.21 -10.10 -17.28
CA ALA A 46 0.97 -11.13 -16.57
C ALA A 46 0.43 -11.33 -15.15
N ILE A 47 0.08 -10.25 -14.45
CA ILE A 47 -0.54 -10.33 -13.12
C ILE A 47 -1.89 -11.02 -13.20
N ARG A 48 -2.71 -10.66 -14.20
CA ARG A 48 -4.01 -11.32 -14.42
C ARG A 48 -3.88 -12.82 -14.57
N ASP A 49 -2.85 -13.26 -15.29
CA ASP A 49 -2.60 -14.68 -15.57
C ASP A 49 -1.89 -15.41 -14.43
N CYS A 50 -1.45 -14.67 -13.42
CA CYS A 50 -0.79 -15.24 -12.23
C CYS A 50 -1.81 -15.45 -11.11
N SER A 51 -2.16 -16.69 -10.86
CA SER A 51 -3.15 -17.05 -9.85
C SER A 51 -2.78 -16.53 -8.46
N HIS A 52 -3.70 -15.82 -7.83
CA HIS A 52 -3.52 -15.29 -6.46
C HIS A 52 -2.26 -14.43 -6.28
N PHE A 53 -1.94 -13.62 -7.28
CA PHE A 53 -0.73 -12.80 -7.30
C PHE A 53 -0.54 -12.03 -5.99
N TYR A 54 -1.55 -11.28 -5.55
CA TYR A 54 -1.44 -10.42 -4.37
C TYR A 54 -1.30 -11.18 -3.07
N ASP A 55 -1.82 -12.39 -2.98
CA ASP A 55 -1.70 -13.22 -1.77
C ASP A 55 -0.31 -13.87 -1.65
N ARG A 56 0.46 -13.88 -2.74
CA ARG A 56 1.76 -14.56 -2.82
C ARG A 56 2.96 -13.62 -2.68
N LEU A 57 2.72 -12.35 -2.43
CA LEU A 57 3.79 -11.35 -2.32
C LEU A 57 4.58 -11.53 -1.02
N GLU A 58 5.87 -11.17 -1.07
CA GLU A 58 6.72 -11.09 0.09
C GLU A 58 6.63 -9.70 0.72
N PHE A 59 7.09 -9.57 1.97
CA PHE A 59 7.22 -8.26 2.60
C PHE A 59 8.26 -7.40 1.88
N MET A 60 8.01 -6.09 1.85
CA MET A 60 9.08 -5.14 1.59
C MET A 60 10.15 -5.26 2.68
N PRO A 61 11.44 -5.00 2.34
CA PRO A 61 12.51 -5.06 3.35
C PRO A 61 12.20 -4.18 4.57
N GLY A 62 12.22 -4.78 5.76
CA GLY A 62 11.97 -4.08 7.02
C GLY A 62 10.52 -3.68 7.27
N ALA A 63 9.61 -4.01 6.37
CA ALA A 63 8.20 -3.59 6.48
C ALA A 63 7.46 -4.25 7.64
N GLU A 64 7.75 -5.52 7.90
CA GLU A 64 7.09 -6.22 8.99
C GLU A 64 7.44 -5.59 10.34
N GLU A 65 8.70 -5.32 10.59
CA GLU A 65 9.17 -4.70 11.83
C GLU A 65 8.57 -3.30 11.99
N MET A 66 8.57 -2.51 10.93
CA MET A 66 7.96 -1.17 10.93
C MET A 66 6.47 -1.25 11.28
N PHE A 67 5.74 -2.15 10.62
CA PHE A 67 4.31 -2.32 10.88
C PHE A 67 4.07 -2.73 12.34
N ARG A 68 4.81 -3.71 12.86
CA ARG A 68 4.65 -4.18 14.24
C ARG A 68 4.91 -3.07 15.25
N GLU A 69 5.93 -2.24 15.02
CA GLU A 69 6.23 -1.12 15.89
C GLU A 69 5.09 -0.10 15.91
N ILE A 70 4.61 0.32 14.74
CA ILE A 70 3.51 1.29 14.65
C ILE A 70 2.22 0.71 15.21
N TYR A 71 1.90 -0.54 14.85
CA TYR A 71 0.69 -1.21 15.31
C TYR A 71 0.67 -1.38 16.84
N SER A 72 1.82 -1.66 17.45
CA SER A 72 1.91 -1.78 18.91
C SER A 72 1.65 -0.47 19.64
N ARG A 73 1.99 0.66 19.01
CA ARG A 73 1.74 1.99 19.57
C ARG A 73 0.30 2.45 19.36
N TYR A 74 -0.30 2.08 18.24
CA TYR A 74 -1.62 2.56 17.83
C TYR A 74 -2.54 1.39 17.43
N PRO A 75 -2.79 0.42 18.33
CA PRO A 75 -3.49 -0.82 17.97
C PRO A 75 -4.91 -0.59 17.46
N ASP A 76 -5.58 0.47 17.95
CA ASP A 76 -6.96 0.77 17.59
C ASP A 76 -7.09 1.83 16.50
N ARG A 77 -5.96 2.32 15.97
CA ARG A 77 -5.94 3.44 15.01
C ARG A 77 -5.37 3.07 13.66
N CYS A 78 -4.73 1.92 13.53
CA CYS A 78 -4.14 1.46 12.28
C CYS A 78 -5.17 0.77 11.39
N GLN A 79 -5.12 1.08 10.10
CA GLN A 79 -5.93 0.43 9.08
C GLN A 79 -5.12 0.25 7.79
N ILE A 80 -5.50 -0.73 6.99
CA ILE A 80 -4.96 -0.88 5.64
C ILE A 80 -5.88 -0.12 4.68
N LEU A 81 -5.30 0.65 3.78
CA LEU A 81 -6.03 1.37 2.73
C LEU A 81 -5.30 1.14 1.41
N THR A 82 -5.81 0.19 0.63
CA THR A 82 -5.13 -0.28 -0.57
C THR A 82 -6.02 -0.19 -1.80
N GLY A 83 -5.42 0.24 -2.91
CA GLY A 83 -6.10 0.30 -4.19
C GLY A 83 -6.09 -1.06 -4.89
N VAL A 84 -7.17 -1.36 -5.61
CA VAL A 84 -7.20 -2.53 -6.50
C VAL A 84 -6.95 -2.08 -7.94
N PRO A 85 -6.50 -3.01 -8.81
CA PRO A 85 -6.35 -2.71 -10.24
C PRO A 85 -7.66 -2.23 -10.84
N LYS A 86 -7.56 -1.36 -11.85
CA LYS A 86 -8.75 -0.86 -12.55
C LYS A 86 -9.53 -2.01 -13.18
N PRO A 87 -10.88 -1.93 -13.21
CA PRO A 87 -11.72 -3.02 -13.71
C PRO A 87 -11.35 -3.52 -15.11
N HIS A 88 -10.90 -2.63 -16.00
CA HIS A 88 -10.54 -3.03 -17.37
C HIS A 88 -9.29 -3.94 -17.44
N ARG A 89 -8.52 -4.04 -16.37
CA ARG A 89 -7.37 -4.96 -16.29
C ARG A 89 -7.79 -6.42 -16.15
N GLY A 90 -9.04 -6.67 -15.78
CA GLY A 90 -9.60 -8.03 -15.68
C GLY A 90 -9.00 -8.89 -14.59
N ILE A 91 -8.45 -8.27 -13.55
CA ILE A 91 -7.87 -9.00 -12.41
C ILE A 91 -8.96 -9.21 -11.37
N GLU A 92 -9.50 -10.42 -11.35
CA GLU A 92 -10.53 -10.79 -10.39
C GLU A 92 -9.90 -11.25 -9.07
N GLY A 93 -10.62 -11.03 -7.97
CA GLY A 93 -10.19 -11.50 -6.66
C GLY A 93 -9.03 -10.74 -6.02
N ALA A 94 -8.60 -9.60 -6.60
CA ALA A 94 -7.48 -8.83 -6.06
C ALA A 94 -7.75 -8.36 -4.63
N GLY A 95 -8.97 -7.89 -4.35
CA GLY A 95 -9.34 -7.43 -3.01
C GLY A 95 -9.34 -8.56 -1.99
N GLU A 96 -9.88 -9.72 -2.35
CA GLU A 96 -9.90 -10.91 -1.51
C GLU A 96 -8.47 -11.40 -1.24
N ASP A 97 -7.62 -11.42 -2.25
CA ASP A 97 -6.22 -11.85 -2.12
C ASP A 97 -5.42 -10.89 -1.23
N LYS A 98 -5.63 -9.59 -1.37
CA LYS A 98 -5.00 -8.59 -0.51
C LYS A 98 -5.46 -8.75 0.94
N THR A 99 -6.74 -8.96 1.16
CA THR A 99 -7.29 -9.21 2.50
C THR A 99 -6.71 -10.49 3.11
N SER A 100 -6.64 -11.56 2.34
CA SER A 100 -6.04 -12.82 2.76
C SER A 100 -4.58 -12.63 3.21
N TRP A 101 -3.81 -11.89 2.40
CA TRP A 101 -2.42 -11.56 2.73
C TRP A 101 -2.30 -10.82 4.06
N VAL A 102 -3.13 -9.81 4.27
CA VAL A 102 -3.15 -9.03 5.51
C VAL A 102 -3.49 -9.92 6.71
N ARG A 103 -4.54 -10.73 6.59
CA ARG A 103 -4.98 -11.62 7.67
C ARG A 103 -3.91 -12.63 8.05
N ARG A 104 -3.21 -13.16 7.08
CA ARG A 104 -2.20 -14.20 7.28
C ARG A 104 -0.85 -13.63 7.73
N LYS A 105 -0.44 -12.50 7.16
CA LYS A 105 0.91 -11.95 7.37
C LYS A 105 0.99 -10.81 8.37
N LEU A 106 -0.07 -10.03 8.53
CA LEU A 106 -0.04 -8.84 9.38
C LEU A 106 -0.89 -8.98 10.65
N SER A 107 -2.18 -9.11 10.50
CA SER A 107 -3.10 -9.09 11.64
C SER A 107 -4.43 -9.75 11.28
N PRO A 108 -4.99 -10.58 12.19
CA PRO A 108 -6.33 -11.14 11.97
C PRO A 108 -7.43 -10.09 12.11
N ASP A 109 -7.14 -8.94 12.72
CA ASP A 109 -8.18 -7.99 13.15
C ASP A 109 -8.11 -6.60 12.52
N ILE A 110 -6.99 -6.20 11.93
CA ILE A 110 -6.85 -4.84 11.39
C ILE A 110 -7.86 -4.59 10.27
N PRO A 111 -8.57 -3.44 10.30
CA PRO A 111 -9.48 -3.11 9.20
C PRO A 111 -8.76 -3.01 7.86
N VAL A 112 -9.33 -3.62 6.82
CA VAL A 112 -8.80 -3.58 5.46
C VAL A 112 -9.82 -2.87 4.58
N ASN A 113 -9.41 -1.76 4.01
CA ASN A 113 -10.24 -0.97 3.10
C ASN A 113 -9.73 -1.17 1.67
N ILE A 114 -10.57 -1.78 0.84
CA ILE A 114 -10.28 -2.07 -0.57
C ILE A 114 -11.02 -1.02 -1.40
N VAL A 115 -10.25 -0.20 -2.11
CA VAL A 115 -10.80 0.95 -2.84
C VAL A 115 -10.16 1.06 -4.22
N LEU A 116 -10.68 1.96 -5.06
CA LEU A 116 -9.93 2.45 -6.21
C LEU A 116 -8.95 3.53 -5.72
N ARG A 117 -7.81 3.67 -6.40
CA ARG A 117 -6.75 4.60 -5.96
C ARG A 117 -7.29 6.00 -5.67
N GLU A 118 -8.12 6.53 -6.57
CA GLU A 118 -8.67 7.88 -6.46
C GLU A 118 -9.66 8.06 -5.31
N GLU A 119 -10.12 6.97 -4.71
CA GLU A 119 -11.05 7.01 -3.58
C GLU A 119 -10.35 7.11 -2.22
N LYS A 120 -9.03 6.90 -2.17
CA LYS A 120 -8.28 6.95 -0.90
C LYS A 120 -8.51 8.25 -0.14
N LYS A 121 -8.47 9.38 -0.83
CA LYS A 121 -8.66 10.72 -0.24
C LYS A 121 -9.99 10.89 0.50
N ASN A 122 -10.99 10.07 0.17
CA ASN A 122 -12.31 10.14 0.81
C ASN A 122 -12.28 9.66 2.28
N TYR A 123 -11.18 9.05 2.71
CA TYR A 123 -11.00 8.57 4.09
C TYR A 123 -10.47 9.65 5.04
N VAL A 124 -10.08 10.80 4.52
CA VAL A 124 -9.59 11.92 5.34
C VAL A 124 -10.75 12.52 6.13
N THR A 125 -10.61 12.54 7.46
CA THR A 125 -11.59 13.18 8.35
C THR A 125 -10.97 14.33 9.15
N GLY A 126 -9.68 14.59 8.96
CA GLY A 126 -8.98 15.67 9.64
C GLY A 126 -7.48 15.50 9.59
N PRO A 127 -6.71 16.46 10.15
CA PRO A 127 -5.24 16.45 10.06
C PRO A 127 -4.58 15.29 10.82
N GLY A 128 -5.29 14.68 11.77
CA GLY A 128 -4.80 13.50 12.49
C GLY A 128 -4.88 12.20 11.69
N CYS A 129 -5.45 12.23 10.48
CA CYS A 129 -5.48 11.08 9.58
C CYS A 129 -4.15 11.04 8.79
N VAL A 130 -3.32 10.04 9.10
CA VAL A 130 -2.01 9.85 8.47
C VAL A 130 -2.11 8.77 7.40
N LEU A 131 -1.58 9.04 6.20
CA LEU A 131 -1.43 8.03 5.14
C LEU A 131 0.04 7.77 4.88
N ILE A 132 0.43 6.50 4.92
CA ILE A 132 1.76 6.04 4.53
C ILE A 132 1.62 5.37 3.17
N ASP A 133 2.14 5.99 2.13
CA ASP A 133 1.97 5.56 0.73
C ASP A 133 3.22 5.91 -0.07
N ASP A 134 3.58 5.08 -1.03
CA ASP A 134 4.77 5.29 -1.88
C ASP A 134 4.49 6.16 -3.10
N LEU A 135 3.23 6.42 -3.41
CA LEU A 135 2.85 7.20 -4.58
C LEU A 135 2.62 8.67 -4.20
N GLU A 136 3.47 9.54 -4.72
CA GLU A 136 3.41 10.99 -4.43
C GLU A 136 2.03 11.58 -4.73
N LYS A 137 1.40 11.15 -5.82
CA LYS A 137 0.06 11.62 -6.19
C LYS A 137 -0.96 11.33 -5.09
N ASN A 138 -0.91 10.15 -4.48
CA ASN A 138 -1.81 9.79 -3.38
C ASN A 138 -1.58 10.68 -2.16
N ILE A 139 -0.31 10.96 -1.84
CA ILE A 139 0.05 11.84 -0.73
C ILE A 139 -0.47 13.26 -0.97
N ARG A 140 -0.30 13.79 -2.18
CA ARG A 140 -0.78 15.13 -2.54
C ARG A 140 -2.30 15.23 -2.43
N GLU A 141 -3.03 14.25 -2.95
CA GLU A 141 -4.49 14.22 -2.87
C GLU A 141 -4.98 14.12 -1.42
N TRP A 142 -4.29 13.32 -0.61
CA TRP A 142 -4.58 13.16 0.80
C TRP A 142 -4.40 14.48 1.56
N GLU A 143 -3.28 15.13 1.36
CA GLU A 143 -2.97 16.40 2.02
C GLU A 143 -3.90 17.52 1.55
N ALA A 144 -4.27 17.53 0.27
CA ALA A 144 -5.23 18.50 -0.27
C ALA A 144 -6.61 18.36 0.39
N CYS A 145 -6.95 17.18 0.90
CA CYS A 145 -8.19 16.95 1.64
C CYS A 145 -8.06 17.21 3.15
N GLY A 146 -6.90 17.67 3.60
CA GLY A 146 -6.66 18.05 4.99
C GLY A 146 -6.03 16.97 5.88
N GLY A 147 -5.61 15.86 5.31
CA GLY A 147 -4.87 14.81 6.02
C GLY A 147 -3.38 15.08 6.09
N THR A 148 -2.65 14.21 6.75
CA THR A 148 -1.20 14.25 6.84
C THR A 148 -0.59 13.06 6.11
N GLY A 149 0.31 13.31 5.16
CA GLY A 149 0.93 12.29 4.35
C GLY A 149 2.37 11.98 4.74
N ILE A 150 2.74 10.72 4.67
CA ILE A 150 4.14 10.27 4.76
C ILE A 150 4.44 9.54 3.45
N LEU A 151 5.27 10.16 2.60
CA LEU A 151 5.73 9.50 1.39
C LEU A 151 6.72 8.41 1.80
N TYR A 152 6.37 7.16 1.51
CA TYR A 152 7.19 6.02 1.90
C TYR A 152 8.47 5.95 1.07
N VAL A 153 9.61 5.93 1.75
CA VAL A 153 10.94 5.74 1.15
C VAL A 153 11.61 4.52 1.78
N SER A 154 11.53 4.41 3.09
CA SER A 154 12.10 3.31 3.87
C SER A 154 11.38 3.19 5.21
N PRO A 155 11.50 2.04 5.89
CA PRO A 155 10.95 1.89 7.23
C PRO A 155 11.49 2.94 8.22
N GLU A 156 12.80 3.19 8.18
CA GLU A 156 13.47 4.12 9.08
C GLU A 156 12.96 5.53 8.91
N GLU A 157 12.85 5.99 7.66
CA GLU A 157 12.36 7.33 7.38
C GLU A 157 10.88 7.48 7.76
N THR A 158 10.08 6.42 7.56
CA THR A 158 8.67 6.42 7.96
C THR A 158 8.52 6.58 9.48
N LEU A 159 9.29 5.82 10.26
CA LEU A 159 9.26 5.90 11.72
C LEU A 159 9.71 7.29 12.21
N LYS A 160 10.73 7.84 11.58
CA LYS A 160 11.22 9.19 11.88
C LYS A 160 10.14 10.24 11.61
N ARG A 161 9.52 10.18 10.45
CA ARG A 161 8.45 11.13 10.08
C ARG A 161 7.25 11.02 11.03
N LEU A 162 6.90 9.80 11.41
CA LEU A 162 5.80 9.59 12.35
C LEU A 162 6.11 10.22 13.70
N ALA A 163 7.34 10.06 14.20
CA ALA A 163 7.77 10.68 15.45
C ALA A 163 7.73 12.21 15.38
N GLU A 164 8.11 12.80 14.25
CA GLU A 164 8.01 14.25 14.03
C GLU A 164 6.55 14.73 14.08
N ILE A 165 5.62 13.95 13.51
CA ILE A 165 4.18 14.26 13.53
C ILE A 165 3.61 14.20 14.95
N GLU A 166 4.05 13.24 15.71
CA GLU A 166 3.62 13.09 17.12
C GLU A 166 4.04 14.30 17.96
N GLY A 167 5.18 14.85 17.66
CA GLY A 167 5.76 16.00 18.35
C GLY A 167 6.69 15.59 19.46
#